data_366e292b8a1510deefc74a99af11fcd4
#
_entry.id   366e292b8a1510deefc74a99af11fcd4
#
_cell.length_a   1.000
_cell.length_b   1.000
_cell.length_c   1.000
_cell.angle_alpha   90.00
_cell.angle_beta   90.00
_cell.angle_gamma   90.00
#
_symmetry.space_group_name_H-M   'P 1'
#
loop_
_entity.id
_entity.type
_entity.pdbx_description
1 polymer ?
#
loop_
_entity_poly.entity_id
_entity_poly.type
_entity_poly.pdbx_seq_one_letter_code
_entity_poly.pdbx_strand_id
1 'polypeptide(L)'
;MKSNFLLLILFFITSCTSGIDTSIDVKSLKKEGTTYISSEKKNENHLFKNEIDKVIFYSLEKKFNWNYPGFNSSNFLKNVELNNSFSKINRKNIFAKSKKNKYKKDIVIYENKIIFVDDYSNLIIANTNLNLLKKTKIHKNFSKSINFRYSLISNNNTIFIADNLGSILAYDIIKNKVLWRNELGVPFLSNLSMFKNYIFVTNSNGKLFSFDALNGKQNWSYDTGTTNIKSPDSFKIVIFEDKLVFSNDFGFIFCLDLNKNLLLWTINIANLSKNSENRLFSYSNLILESNYLYLSSSYRSFFKINIETGNIIWENNLDTDHLAIISPDTISVIDKDGFFVILDKKNGKTVYKKDIKKGFVKNNDGVLINNFFIGSNRFNIIFDNGNLIQIDGNNLNNFVLHKITKNIISNIVINDNKIFFIDQSGEVNSIQ
;
A
#
# COMPACT_ATOMS: atom_id res chain seq x y z
N MET A 1 -71.22 31.28 -34.35
CA MET A 1 -71.14 30.04 -33.61
C MET A 1 -70.57 29.01 -34.52
N LYS A 2 -69.26 28.82 -34.48
CA LYS A 2 -68.59 27.77 -35.23
C LYS A 2 -67.51 27.12 -34.30
N SER A 3 -67.77 25.88 -34.00
CA SER A 3 -66.86 24.98 -33.23
C SER A 3 -65.69 24.60 -34.10
N ASN A 4 -64.47 24.91 -33.65
CA ASN A 4 -63.27 24.38 -34.31
C ASN A 4 -62.78 23.17 -33.50
N PHE A 5 -62.86 22.01 -34.15
CA PHE A 5 -62.35 20.73 -33.71
C PHE A 5 -60.87 20.69 -34.03
N LEU A 6 -60.01 20.71 -33.03
CA LEU A 6 -58.59 20.56 -33.23
C LEU A 6 -58.25 19.07 -33.19
N LEU A 7 -57.86 18.50 -34.32
CA LEU A 7 -57.45 17.11 -34.46
C LEU A 7 -55.99 16.98 -33.99
N LEU A 8 -55.76 16.31 -32.87
CA LEU A 8 -54.42 15.99 -32.36
C LEU A 8 -53.95 14.70 -33.00
N ILE A 9 -53.03 14.79 -33.95
CA ILE A 9 -52.41 13.62 -34.58
C ILE A 9 -51.26 13.16 -33.66
N LEU A 10 -51.45 12.03 -32.97
CA LEU A 10 -50.42 11.34 -32.24
C LEU A 10 -49.55 10.53 -33.23
N PHE A 11 -48.33 10.97 -33.47
CA PHE A 11 -47.31 10.17 -34.10
C PHE A 11 -46.77 9.13 -33.13
N PHE A 12 -47.17 7.87 -33.30
CA PHE A 12 -46.50 6.75 -32.69
C PHE A 12 -45.21 6.50 -33.50
N ILE A 13 -44.08 6.88 -32.92
CA ILE A 13 -42.77 6.42 -33.42
C ILE A 13 -42.54 5.03 -32.85
N THR A 14 -42.85 4.00 -33.61
CA THR A 14 -42.39 2.65 -33.30
C THR A 14 -40.90 2.57 -33.64
N SER A 15 -40.06 2.72 -32.62
CA SER A 15 -38.65 2.39 -32.72
C SER A 15 -38.51 0.86 -32.77
N CYS A 16 -38.31 0.31 -33.95
CA CYS A 16 -37.79 -1.05 -34.10
C CYS A 16 -36.34 -1.04 -33.64
N THR A 17 -36.07 -1.42 -32.39
CA THR A 17 -34.75 -1.87 -32.00
C THR A 17 -34.57 -3.27 -32.58
N SER A 18 -33.96 -3.36 -33.75
CA SER A 18 -33.35 -4.59 -34.22
C SER A 18 -32.19 -4.89 -33.28
N GLY A 19 -32.44 -5.76 -32.29
CA GLY A 19 -31.41 -6.34 -31.49
C GLY A 19 -30.43 -7.06 -32.42
N ILE A 20 -29.21 -6.54 -32.54
CA ILE A 20 -28.12 -7.28 -33.12
C ILE A 20 -27.83 -8.40 -32.14
N ASP A 21 -28.29 -9.60 -32.49
CA ASP A 21 -27.99 -10.82 -31.75
C ASP A 21 -26.51 -11.15 -31.98
N THR A 22 -25.66 -10.78 -31.03
CA THR A 22 -24.23 -11.06 -31.08
C THR A 22 -23.87 -12.43 -30.49
N SER A 23 -24.84 -13.33 -30.36
CA SER A 23 -24.57 -14.72 -30.04
C SER A 23 -23.92 -15.38 -31.26
N ILE A 24 -22.59 -15.30 -31.34
CA ILE A 24 -21.81 -16.09 -32.28
C ILE A 24 -21.94 -17.55 -31.86
N ASP A 25 -22.65 -18.34 -32.63
CA ASP A 25 -22.76 -19.78 -32.42
C ASP A 25 -21.37 -20.43 -32.60
N VAL A 26 -20.72 -20.75 -31.50
CA VAL A 26 -19.39 -21.35 -31.45
C VAL A 26 -19.33 -22.70 -32.21
N LYS A 27 -20.47 -23.32 -32.54
CA LYS A 27 -20.55 -24.55 -33.34
C LYS A 27 -20.31 -24.32 -34.84
N SER A 28 -20.55 -23.13 -35.37
CA SER A 28 -20.33 -22.83 -36.78
C SER A 28 -18.88 -22.56 -37.17
N LEU A 29 -18.03 -22.22 -36.18
CA LEU A 29 -16.60 -21.93 -36.37
C LEU A 29 -15.70 -23.19 -36.45
N LYS A 30 -16.24 -24.38 -36.24
CA LYS A 30 -15.48 -25.63 -36.31
C LYS A 30 -15.24 -26.16 -37.76
N LYS A 31 -15.67 -25.45 -38.79
CA LYS A 31 -15.59 -25.94 -40.17
C LYS A 31 -14.44 -25.42 -41.02
N GLU A 32 -13.67 -24.47 -40.55
CA GLU A 32 -12.47 -24.01 -41.27
C GLU A 32 -11.27 -24.05 -40.33
N GLY A 33 -10.46 -25.06 -40.48
CA GLY A 33 -9.06 -25.35 -40.10
C GLY A 33 -8.27 -24.41 -39.20
N THR A 34 -8.88 -23.62 -38.34
CA THR A 34 -8.23 -22.82 -37.30
C THR A 34 -8.13 -23.67 -36.05
N THR A 35 -6.96 -24.21 -35.82
CA THR A 35 -6.56 -24.78 -34.56
C THR A 35 -6.60 -23.66 -33.50
N TYR A 36 -7.68 -23.58 -32.74
CA TYR A 36 -7.66 -22.84 -31.48
C TYR A 36 -6.67 -23.57 -30.59
N ILE A 37 -5.49 -22.97 -30.40
CA ILE A 37 -4.64 -23.31 -29.28
C ILE A 37 -5.40 -22.79 -28.04
N SER A 38 -6.27 -23.65 -27.47
CA SER A 38 -6.67 -23.48 -26.10
C SER A 38 -5.35 -23.35 -25.35
N SER A 39 -5.15 -22.24 -24.66
CA SER A 39 -4.16 -22.19 -23.61
C SER A 39 -4.64 -23.14 -22.52
N GLU A 40 -4.53 -24.44 -22.76
CA GLU A 40 -4.41 -25.38 -21.68
C GLU A 40 -3.32 -24.79 -20.80
N LYS A 41 -3.71 -24.45 -19.56
CA LYS A 41 -2.75 -24.31 -18.47
C LYS A 41 -2.02 -25.64 -18.42
N LYS A 42 -0.99 -25.77 -19.25
CA LYS A 42 0.04 -26.76 -19.02
C LYS A 42 0.52 -26.45 -17.62
N ASN A 43 0.19 -27.33 -16.68
CA ASN A 43 0.89 -27.47 -15.42
C ASN A 43 2.34 -27.83 -15.76
N GLU A 44 3.07 -26.87 -16.29
CA GLU A 44 4.50 -26.90 -16.30
C GLU A 44 4.94 -26.66 -14.87
N ASN A 45 4.91 -27.74 -14.08
CA ASN A 45 5.73 -27.93 -12.88
C ASN A 45 7.20 -28.00 -13.32
N HIS A 46 7.67 -27.01 -14.09
CA HIS A 46 9.08 -26.71 -14.15
C HIS A 46 9.44 -26.13 -12.77
N LEU A 47 9.97 -27.00 -11.91
CA LEU A 47 10.59 -26.60 -10.66
C LEU A 47 11.62 -25.53 -11.03
N PHE A 48 11.33 -24.27 -10.66
CA PHE A 48 12.30 -23.19 -10.86
C PHE A 48 13.60 -23.57 -10.14
N LYS A 49 14.71 -23.61 -10.88
CA LYS A 49 16.02 -23.89 -10.30
C LYS A 49 16.53 -22.62 -9.64
N ASN A 50 16.53 -22.58 -8.32
CA ASN A 50 17.07 -21.47 -7.57
C ASN A 50 18.58 -21.31 -7.84
N GLU A 51 19.01 -20.08 -8.12
CA GLU A 51 20.39 -19.73 -8.42
C GLU A 51 21.16 -19.29 -7.17
N ILE A 52 20.43 -18.87 -6.12
CA ILE A 52 21.01 -18.43 -4.86
C ILE A 52 20.41 -19.20 -3.67
N ASP A 53 21.17 -19.29 -2.59
CA ASP A 53 20.77 -19.91 -1.32
C ASP A 53 20.79 -18.95 -0.13
N LYS A 54 21.26 -17.71 -0.34
CA LYS A 54 21.35 -16.66 0.69
C LYS A 54 21.18 -15.27 0.10
N VAL A 55 20.86 -14.31 0.96
CA VAL A 55 20.77 -12.88 0.65
C VAL A 55 21.76 -12.10 1.50
N ILE A 56 22.45 -11.14 0.90
CA ILE A 56 23.27 -10.17 1.62
C ILE A 56 22.37 -8.99 2.00
N PHE A 57 22.38 -8.63 3.27
CA PHE A 57 21.58 -7.52 3.78
C PHE A 57 22.42 -6.28 4.05
N TYR A 58 21.77 -5.11 4.07
CA TYR A 58 22.36 -3.93 4.65
C TYR A 58 22.68 -4.15 6.13
N SER A 59 23.60 -3.37 6.68
CA SER A 59 23.96 -3.43 8.09
C SER A 59 22.73 -3.28 9.00
N LEU A 60 22.77 -3.99 10.13
CA LEU A 60 21.69 -4.00 11.10
C LEU A 60 21.54 -2.63 11.75
N GLU A 61 20.34 -2.06 11.67
CA GLU A 61 20.01 -0.78 12.29
C GLU A 61 19.41 -1.02 13.69
N LYS A 62 20.09 -0.54 14.72
CA LYS A 62 19.71 -0.76 16.13
C LYS A 62 18.86 0.35 16.71
N LYS A 63 19.01 1.59 16.22
CA LYS A 63 18.27 2.76 16.70
C LYS A 63 17.57 3.43 15.55
N PHE A 64 16.26 3.46 15.57
CA PHE A 64 15.44 4.06 14.53
C PHE A 64 14.09 4.50 15.09
N ASN A 65 13.46 5.43 14.41
CA ASN A 65 12.06 5.80 14.62
C ASN A 65 11.21 5.24 13.48
N TRP A 66 10.03 4.75 13.78
CA TRP A 66 9.08 4.29 12.80
C TRP A 66 8.03 5.36 12.54
N ASN A 67 8.47 6.47 11.93
CA ASN A 67 7.69 7.70 11.80
C ASN A 67 6.63 7.65 10.69
N TYR A 68 6.68 6.65 9.82
CA TYR A 68 5.78 6.43 8.69
C TYR A 68 5.26 5.00 8.71
N PRO A 69 4.06 4.71 8.17
CA PRO A 69 3.56 3.34 8.09
C PRO A 69 4.50 2.39 7.31
N GLY A 70 5.21 2.91 6.30
CA GLY A 70 6.22 2.19 5.52
C GLY A 70 7.66 2.36 6.03
N PHE A 71 7.88 2.67 7.32
CA PHE A 71 9.15 2.91 7.98
C PHE A 71 9.62 4.37 7.89
N ASN A 72 9.83 4.92 6.68
CA ASN A 72 10.30 6.28 6.42
C ASN A 72 9.59 6.90 5.19
N SER A 73 9.94 8.12 4.82
CA SER A 73 9.35 8.84 3.68
C SER A 73 9.60 8.19 2.32
N SER A 74 10.63 7.36 2.20
CA SER A 74 10.98 6.64 0.97
C SER A 74 10.40 5.23 0.90
N ASN A 75 9.72 4.76 1.95
CA ASN A 75 9.27 3.36 2.13
C ASN A 75 10.42 2.32 2.05
N PHE A 76 11.65 2.76 2.22
CA PHE A 76 12.81 1.86 2.20
C PHE A 76 12.99 1.23 3.56
N LEU A 77 12.49 0.00 3.71
CA LEU A 77 12.60 -0.77 4.95
C LEU A 77 14.02 -1.33 5.10
N LYS A 78 14.75 -0.83 6.08
CA LYS A 78 16.07 -1.31 6.44
C LYS A 78 16.01 -2.60 7.25
N ASN A 79 17.15 -3.29 7.32
CA ASN A 79 17.32 -4.46 8.18
C ASN A 79 17.44 -4.00 9.64
N VAL A 80 16.35 -4.09 10.39
CA VAL A 80 16.25 -3.59 11.77
C VAL A 80 16.49 -4.69 12.78
N GLU A 81 17.00 -4.34 13.96
CA GLU A 81 17.19 -5.28 15.05
C GLU A 81 15.84 -5.79 15.57
N LEU A 82 15.68 -7.11 15.62
CA LEU A 82 14.46 -7.78 16.05
C LEU A 82 14.79 -9.07 16.79
N ASN A 83 14.11 -9.31 17.91
CA ASN A 83 14.13 -10.62 18.54
C ASN A 83 13.24 -11.57 17.73
N ASN A 84 13.84 -12.62 17.21
CA ASN A 84 13.18 -13.59 16.34
C ASN A 84 12.61 -14.81 17.07
N SER A 85 12.54 -14.80 18.41
CA SER A 85 12.02 -15.96 19.16
C SER A 85 10.49 -16.06 19.09
N PHE A 86 9.80 -14.94 18.99
CA PHE A 86 8.32 -14.80 18.99
C PHE A 86 7.63 -15.60 20.09
N SER A 87 8.31 -15.77 21.22
CA SER A 87 7.88 -16.65 22.32
C SER A 87 6.89 -15.98 23.28
N LYS A 88 6.94 -14.64 23.36
CA LYS A 88 6.14 -13.88 24.31
C LYS A 88 5.24 -12.88 23.61
N ILE A 89 3.92 -13.10 23.76
CA ILE A 89 2.90 -12.19 23.22
C ILE A 89 2.25 -11.46 24.38
N ASN A 90 2.35 -10.13 24.39
CA ASN A 90 1.60 -9.26 25.29
C ASN A 90 0.45 -8.62 24.52
N ARG A 91 -0.74 -8.59 25.13
CA ARG A 91 -1.96 -8.04 24.52
C ARG A 91 -2.61 -7.06 25.48
N LYS A 92 -3.13 -5.96 24.95
CA LYS A 92 -3.91 -5.02 25.74
C LYS A 92 -5.00 -4.38 24.92
N ASN A 93 -6.19 -4.37 25.44
CA ASN A 93 -7.29 -3.63 24.84
C ASN A 93 -7.16 -2.17 25.28
N ILE A 94 -6.75 -1.31 24.34
CA ILE A 94 -6.55 0.13 24.56
C ILE A 94 -7.73 0.94 24.05
N PHE A 95 -8.59 0.36 23.20
CA PHE A 95 -9.75 1.03 22.63
C PHE A 95 -10.97 0.10 22.52
N ALA A 96 -12.13 0.65 22.21
CA ALA A 96 -13.34 -0.14 22.00
C ALA A 96 -13.20 -1.11 20.83
N LYS A 97 -14.00 -2.19 20.81
CA LYS A 97 -14.03 -3.18 19.72
C LYS A 97 -13.96 -2.50 18.36
N SER A 98 -13.05 -2.98 17.52
CA SER A 98 -12.93 -2.51 16.15
C SER A 98 -14.26 -2.72 15.41
N LYS A 99 -14.68 -1.74 14.62
CA LYS A 99 -15.70 -1.95 13.59
C LYS A 99 -15.11 -2.90 12.56
N LYS A 100 -15.94 -3.61 11.78
CA LYS A 100 -15.50 -4.33 10.58
C LYS A 100 -15.09 -3.29 9.52
N ASN A 101 -13.97 -2.61 9.76
CA ASN A 101 -13.43 -1.64 8.83
C ASN A 101 -12.65 -2.36 7.72
N LYS A 102 -12.86 -1.93 6.48
CA LYS A 102 -12.17 -2.47 5.30
C LYS A 102 -10.72 -1.96 5.15
N TYR A 103 -10.35 -0.92 5.87
CA TYR A 103 -9.06 -0.26 5.71
C TYR A 103 -8.06 -0.72 6.76
N LYS A 104 -6.85 -1.03 6.30
CA LYS A 104 -5.70 -1.27 7.17
C LYS A 104 -5.39 -0.01 7.97
N LYS A 105 -5.12 -0.16 9.27
CA LYS A 105 -4.79 0.96 10.15
C LYS A 105 -3.31 1.29 10.07
N ASP A 106 -3.02 2.58 9.98
CA ASP A 106 -1.65 3.07 10.12
C ASP A 106 -1.27 3.16 11.60
N ILE A 107 -0.14 2.56 11.94
CA ILE A 107 0.54 2.74 13.22
C ILE A 107 1.90 3.38 12.95
N VAL A 108 2.30 4.31 13.78
CA VAL A 108 3.65 4.89 13.83
C VAL A 108 4.18 4.83 15.25
N ILE A 109 5.51 4.82 15.38
CA ILE A 109 6.19 4.91 16.67
C ILE A 109 7.11 6.12 16.68
N TYR A 110 6.94 6.94 17.70
CA TYR A 110 7.80 8.07 17.99
C TYR A 110 8.16 8.08 19.49
N GLU A 111 9.44 8.11 19.83
CA GLU A 111 9.94 8.14 21.21
C GLU A 111 9.23 7.15 22.16
N ASN A 112 9.23 5.87 21.81
CA ASN A 112 8.58 4.80 22.59
C ASN A 112 7.06 5.00 22.79
N LYS A 113 6.42 5.83 21.95
CA LYS A 113 4.97 6.00 21.90
C LYS A 113 4.41 5.37 20.64
N ILE A 114 3.47 4.46 20.81
CA ILE A 114 2.67 3.84 19.75
C ILE A 114 1.49 4.75 19.48
N ILE A 115 1.30 5.17 18.23
CA ILE A 115 0.33 6.18 17.86
C ILE A 115 -0.49 5.67 16.67
N PHE A 116 -1.81 5.75 16.79
CA PHE A 116 -2.76 5.37 15.72
C PHE A 116 -4.12 6.05 15.94
N VAL A 117 -5.00 5.95 14.94
CA VAL A 117 -6.40 6.40 15.07
C VAL A 117 -7.32 5.19 15.02
N ASP A 118 -8.25 5.09 15.98
CA ASP A 118 -9.24 4.01 16.04
C ASP A 118 -10.43 4.25 15.10
N ASP A 119 -11.31 3.23 14.93
CA ASP A 119 -12.50 3.30 14.06
C ASP A 119 -13.55 4.30 14.54
N TYR A 120 -13.40 4.82 15.74
CA TYR A 120 -14.27 5.84 16.32
C TYR A 120 -13.67 7.24 16.27
N SER A 121 -12.61 7.43 15.45
CA SER A 121 -11.94 8.71 15.30
C SER A 121 -11.24 9.21 16.57
N ASN A 122 -10.76 8.31 17.41
CA ASN A 122 -9.91 8.69 18.52
C ASN A 122 -8.46 8.51 18.15
N LEU A 123 -7.66 9.55 18.30
CA LEU A 123 -6.21 9.45 18.34
C LEU A 123 -5.80 8.77 19.65
N ILE A 124 -5.12 7.65 19.53
CA ILE A 124 -4.63 6.84 20.65
C ILE A 124 -3.12 6.99 20.71
N ILE A 125 -2.63 7.32 21.88
CA ILE A 125 -1.21 7.35 22.21
C ILE A 125 -0.99 6.40 23.39
N ALA A 126 -0.18 5.37 23.19
CA ALA A 126 0.20 4.40 24.20
C ALA A 126 1.73 4.30 24.29
N ASN A 127 2.27 3.85 25.41
CA ASN A 127 3.69 3.51 25.47
C ASN A 127 3.96 2.08 24.95
N THR A 128 5.23 1.72 24.75
CA THR A 128 5.65 0.39 24.28
C THR A 128 5.38 -0.75 25.30
N ASN A 129 5.00 -0.42 26.53
CA ASN A 129 4.45 -1.37 27.50
C ASN A 129 2.92 -1.54 27.40
N LEU A 130 2.33 -1.00 26.32
CA LEU A 130 0.91 -1.03 26.00
C LEU A 130 0.03 -0.29 27.04
N ASN A 131 0.55 0.66 27.78
CA ASN A 131 -0.24 1.51 28.66
C ASN A 131 -0.77 2.71 27.87
N LEU A 132 -2.08 2.94 27.96
CA LEU A 132 -2.72 4.10 27.38
C LEU A 132 -2.21 5.38 28.06
N LEU A 133 -1.63 6.29 27.27
CA LEU A 133 -1.18 7.59 27.73
C LEU A 133 -2.23 8.66 27.45
N LYS A 134 -2.84 8.60 26.25
CA LYS A 134 -3.83 9.58 25.82
C LYS A 134 -4.83 8.98 24.83
N LYS A 135 -6.08 9.44 24.93
CA LYS A 135 -7.15 9.19 23.98
C LYS A 135 -7.87 10.51 23.70
N THR A 136 -7.85 10.95 22.44
CA THR A 136 -8.40 12.25 22.03
C THR A 136 -9.28 12.08 20.82
N LYS A 137 -10.53 12.55 20.91
CA LYS A 137 -11.49 12.54 19.79
C LYS A 137 -11.05 13.54 18.72
N ILE A 138 -10.76 13.06 17.50
CA ILE A 138 -10.35 13.93 16.38
C ILE A 138 -11.59 14.57 15.72
N HIS A 139 -12.59 13.77 15.41
CA HIS A 139 -13.86 14.24 14.83
C HIS A 139 -14.99 14.11 15.84
N LYS A 140 -15.65 15.23 16.18
CA LYS A 140 -16.66 15.28 17.26
C LYS A 140 -18.05 14.79 16.85
N ASN A 141 -18.49 15.03 15.61
CA ASN A 141 -19.91 14.93 15.21
C ASN A 141 -20.14 14.03 13.98
N PHE A 142 -19.46 12.89 13.85
CA PHE A 142 -19.68 12.01 12.72
C PHE A 142 -20.55 10.80 13.04
N SER A 143 -21.36 10.38 12.05
CA SER A 143 -22.16 9.17 12.13
C SER A 143 -21.28 7.93 12.38
N LYS A 144 -21.77 7.01 13.21
CA LYS A 144 -21.10 5.72 13.47
C LYS A 144 -20.97 4.84 12.21
N SER A 145 -21.69 5.16 11.13
CA SER A 145 -21.66 4.42 9.86
C SER A 145 -20.46 4.75 8.98
N ILE A 146 -19.72 5.83 9.24
CA ILE A 146 -18.59 6.24 8.41
C ILE A 146 -17.38 5.32 8.68
N ASN A 147 -16.85 4.76 7.61
CA ASN A 147 -15.59 4.04 7.62
C ASN A 147 -14.45 5.01 7.31
N PHE A 148 -13.72 5.41 8.34
CA PHE A 148 -12.56 6.28 8.18
C PHE A 148 -11.36 5.49 7.67
N ARG A 149 -10.62 6.11 6.75
CA ARG A 149 -9.25 5.75 6.40
C ARG A 149 -8.36 6.93 6.81
N TYR A 150 -7.39 6.65 7.65
CA TYR A 150 -6.42 7.64 8.10
C TYR A 150 -5.05 7.34 7.54
N SER A 151 -4.30 8.38 7.19
CA SER A 151 -2.86 8.33 7.00
C SER A 151 -2.19 9.16 8.08
N LEU A 152 -1.16 8.59 8.71
CA LEU A 152 -0.45 9.20 9.82
C LEU A 152 1.05 9.25 9.54
N ILE A 153 1.67 10.36 9.93
CA ILE A 153 3.12 10.47 10.08
C ILE A 153 3.45 11.23 11.37
N SER A 154 4.62 10.96 11.93
CA SER A 154 5.15 11.70 13.07
C SER A 154 6.42 12.44 12.70
N ASN A 155 6.54 13.68 13.19
CA ASN A 155 7.77 14.44 13.10
C ASN A 155 7.95 15.25 14.37
N ASN A 156 9.04 15.02 15.07
CA ASN A 156 9.24 15.58 16.42
C ASN A 156 7.99 15.29 17.27
N ASN A 157 7.53 16.25 18.05
CA ASN A 157 6.36 16.09 18.92
C ASN A 157 5.01 16.30 18.21
N THR A 158 4.99 16.32 16.87
CA THR A 158 3.77 16.57 16.09
C THR A 158 3.37 15.33 15.29
N ILE A 159 2.10 14.98 15.39
CA ILE A 159 1.46 13.96 14.54
C ILE A 159 0.64 14.68 13.47
N PHE A 160 0.89 14.35 12.22
CA PHE A 160 0.09 14.79 11.10
C PHE A 160 -0.86 13.67 10.69
N ILE A 161 -2.12 14.02 10.48
CA ILE A 161 -3.20 13.06 10.20
C ILE A 161 -4.00 13.59 9.02
N ALA A 162 -4.15 12.80 7.98
CA ALA A 162 -5.08 13.05 6.88
C ALA A 162 -6.12 11.94 6.79
N ASP A 163 -7.32 12.25 6.28
CA ASP A 163 -8.40 11.28 6.19
C ASP A 163 -9.17 11.32 4.87
N ASN A 164 -10.00 10.30 4.68
CA ASN A 164 -10.85 10.14 3.51
C ASN A 164 -12.13 11.02 3.52
N LEU A 165 -12.24 11.98 4.42
CA LEU A 165 -13.24 13.05 4.36
C LEU A 165 -12.65 14.37 3.85
N GLY A 166 -11.31 14.40 3.64
CA GLY A 166 -10.59 15.58 3.17
C GLY A 166 -10.16 16.51 4.31
N SER A 167 -10.04 15.97 5.52
CA SER A 167 -9.46 16.68 6.65
C SER A 167 -7.98 16.35 6.80
N ILE A 168 -7.16 17.38 7.04
CA ILE A 168 -5.76 17.25 7.43
C ILE A 168 -5.51 18.11 8.66
N LEU A 169 -4.78 17.57 9.64
CA LEU A 169 -4.51 18.26 10.89
C LEU A 169 -3.12 17.95 11.45
N ALA A 170 -2.60 18.85 12.28
CA ALA A 170 -1.45 18.62 13.12
C ALA A 170 -1.86 18.57 14.61
N TYR A 171 -1.33 17.58 15.32
CA TYR A 171 -1.58 17.37 16.74
C TYR A 171 -0.27 17.37 17.52
N ASP A 172 -0.14 18.22 18.52
CA ASP A 172 1.02 18.28 19.43
C ASP A 172 0.85 17.25 20.57
N ILE A 173 1.76 16.28 20.64
CA ILE A 173 1.72 15.19 21.64
C ILE A 173 1.95 15.73 23.05
N ILE A 174 2.83 16.73 23.23
CA ILE A 174 3.18 17.27 24.53
C ILE A 174 2.06 18.17 25.04
N LYS A 175 1.63 19.14 24.21
CA LYS A 175 0.55 20.08 24.56
C LYS A 175 -0.83 19.44 24.55
N ASN A 176 -0.95 18.22 24.02
CA ASN A 176 -2.20 17.46 23.88
C ASN A 176 -3.32 18.24 23.18
N LYS A 177 -3.01 18.96 22.11
CA LYS A 177 -3.98 19.77 21.35
C LYS A 177 -3.72 19.76 19.86
N VAL A 178 -4.79 19.97 19.09
CA VAL A 178 -4.69 20.27 17.66
C VAL A 178 -4.02 21.64 17.51
N LEU A 179 -2.96 21.71 16.72
CA LEU A 179 -2.26 22.96 16.38
C LEU A 179 -3.00 23.70 15.29
N TRP A 180 -3.35 22.98 14.23
CA TRP A 180 -4.13 23.48 13.10
C TRP A 180 -4.91 22.34 12.44
N ARG A 181 -5.93 22.73 11.65
CA ARG A 181 -6.77 21.82 10.87
C ARG A 181 -7.23 22.52 9.60
N ASN A 182 -7.21 21.77 8.47
CA ASN A 182 -7.84 22.16 7.23
C ASN A 182 -8.86 21.11 6.81
N GLU A 183 -9.95 21.56 6.21
CA GLU A 183 -11.03 20.71 5.69
C GLU A 183 -11.28 21.10 4.24
N LEU A 184 -10.85 20.28 3.29
CA LEU A 184 -10.99 20.54 1.85
C LEU A 184 -12.26 19.91 1.28
N GLY A 185 -12.94 19.03 2.03
CA GLY A 185 -14.17 18.36 1.61
C GLY A 185 -13.97 17.33 0.47
N VAL A 186 -12.74 17.08 0.04
CA VAL A 186 -12.40 16.10 -0.99
C VAL A 186 -11.48 15.04 -0.38
N PRO A 187 -11.84 13.76 -0.40
CA PRO A 187 -11.08 12.69 0.25
C PRO A 187 -9.59 12.71 -0.07
N PHE A 188 -8.74 12.63 0.94
CA PHE A 188 -7.33 12.31 0.77
C PHE A 188 -7.17 10.80 0.62
N LEU A 189 -6.46 10.35 -0.41
CA LEU A 189 -6.30 8.93 -0.74
C LEU A 189 -4.85 8.45 -0.66
N SER A 190 -3.86 9.32 -0.83
CA SER A 190 -2.46 8.94 -0.66
C SER A 190 -2.09 8.82 0.83
N ASN A 191 -0.95 8.19 1.08
CA ASN A 191 -0.23 8.39 2.34
C ASN A 191 0.27 9.83 2.45
N LEU A 192 0.46 10.28 3.69
CA LEU A 192 1.19 11.51 3.98
C LEU A 192 2.69 11.31 3.77
N SER A 193 3.37 12.35 3.30
CA SER A 193 4.82 12.40 3.28
C SER A 193 5.30 13.81 3.63
N MET A 194 6.57 13.94 4.03
CA MET A 194 7.12 15.22 4.51
C MET A 194 8.53 15.44 4.01
N PHE A 195 8.83 16.70 3.63
CA PHE A 195 10.17 17.18 3.31
C PHE A 195 10.38 18.55 3.96
N LYS A 196 11.41 18.65 4.79
CA LYS A 196 11.66 19.86 5.61
C LYS A 196 10.39 20.19 6.43
N ASN A 197 9.86 21.39 6.26
CA ASN A 197 8.64 21.85 6.95
C ASN A 197 7.38 21.78 6.07
N TYR A 198 7.37 20.93 5.04
CA TYR A 198 6.24 20.80 4.13
C TYR A 198 5.67 19.39 4.15
N ILE A 199 4.35 19.31 4.22
CA ILE A 199 3.58 18.06 4.18
C ILE A 199 2.94 17.93 2.82
N PHE A 200 2.99 16.71 2.25
CA PHE A 200 2.44 16.38 0.95
C PHE A 200 1.37 15.31 1.07
N VAL A 201 0.28 15.50 0.34
CA VAL A 201 -0.85 14.56 0.26
C VAL A 201 -1.60 14.74 -1.06
N THR A 202 -2.11 13.66 -1.63
CA THR A 202 -2.94 13.69 -2.84
C THR A 202 -4.40 13.37 -2.49
N ASN A 203 -5.33 14.15 -3.04
CA ASN A 203 -6.75 13.90 -2.90
C ASN A 203 -7.31 13.00 -4.03
N SER A 204 -8.59 12.64 -3.90
CA SER A 204 -9.28 11.78 -4.87
C SER A 204 -9.51 12.43 -6.25
N ASN A 205 -9.25 13.73 -6.40
CA ASN A 205 -9.31 14.43 -7.69
C ASN A 205 -7.94 14.50 -8.39
N GLY A 206 -6.95 13.71 -7.91
CA GLY A 206 -5.61 13.70 -8.50
C GLY A 206 -4.79 14.93 -8.19
N LYS A 207 -5.18 15.74 -7.21
CA LYS A 207 -4.48 16.97 -6.86
C LYS A 207 -3.54 16.74 -5.69
N LEU A 208 -2.24 16.94 -5.93
CA LEU A 208 -1.19 16.95 -4.91
C LEU A 208 -1.17 18.31 -4.23
N PHE A 209 -1.14 18.31 -2.91
CA PHE A 209 -1.05 19.51 -2.07
C PHE A 209 0.26 19.53 -1.29
N SER A 210 0.78 20.74 -1.11
CA SER A 210 1.85 21.06 -0.17
C SER A 210 1.31 22.00 0.91
N PHE A 211 1.44 21.59 2.19
CA PHE A 211 1.06 22.39 3.34
C PHE A 211 2.28 22.70 4.20
N ASP A 212 2.32 23.90 4.77
CA ASP A 212 3.28 24.25 5.81
C ASP A 212 2.95 23.46 7.09
N ALA A 213 3.93 22.76 7.63
CA ALA A 213 3.76 21.87 8.79
C ALA A 213 3.48 22.63 10.09
N LEU A 214 3.92 23.89 10.20
CA LEU A 214 3.80 24.68 11.44
C LEU A 214 2.41 25.28 11.59
N ASN A 215 1.81 25.76 10.51
CA ASN A 215 0.57 26.53 10.53
C ASN A 215 -0.57 25.97 9.65
N GLY A 216 -0.28 24.93 8.85
CA GLY A 216 -1.26 24.30 7.95
C GLY A 216 -1.57 25.09 6.68
N LYS A 217 -0.93 26.23 6.45
CA LYS A 217 -1.20 27.02 5.24
C LYS A 217 -0.82 26.22 3.99
N GLN A 218 -1.72 26.17 3.01
CA GLN A 218 -1.41 25.60 1.70
C GLN A 218 -0.40 26.50 0.98
N ASN A 219 0.75 25.91 0.58
CA ASN A 219 1.77 26.60 -0.19
C ASN A 219 1.45 26.59 -1.68
N TRP A 220 1.24 25.38 -2.21
CA TRP A 220 0.92 25.16 -3.61
C TRP A 220 0.15 23.85 -3.78
N SER A 221 -0.33 23.64 -4.98
CA SER A 221 -0.92 22.38 -5.39
C SER A 221 -0.62 22.11 -6.86
N TYR A 222 -0.54 20.83 -7.21
CA TYR A 222 -0.31 20.35 -8.57
C TYR A 222 -1.47 19.44 -8.97
N ASP A 223 -2.14 19.73 -10.08
CA ASP A 223 -3.29 18.99 -10.58
C ASP A 223 -2.85 18.03 -11.67
N THR A 224 -3.09 16.72 -11.48
CA THR A 224 -2.78 15.68 -12.48
C THR A 224 -4.01 15.21 -13.25
N GLY A 225 -5.19 15.74 -12.91
CA GLY A 225 -6.46 15.16 -13.33
C GLY A 225 -6.76 13.82 -12.63
N THR A 226 -7.91 13.26 -12.93
CA THR A 226 -8.38 11.99 -12.36
C THR A 226 -9.36 11.29 -13.29
N THR A 227 -9.52 9.97 -13.14
CA THR A 227 -10.54 9.16 -13.82
C THR A 227 -11.90 9.27 -13.12
N ASN A 228 -12.98 8.85 -13.80
CA ASN A 228 -14.30 8.74 -13.19
C ASN A 228 -14.39 7.56 -12.21
N ILE A 229 -13.62 6.49 -12.47
CA ILE A 229 -13.58 5.30 -11.62
C ILE A 229 -12.24 5.31 -10.88
N LYS A 230 -12.29 5.45 -9.55
CA LYS A 230 -11.12 5.69 -8.71
C LYS A 230 -10.72 4.43 -7.92
N SER A 231 -9.44 4.08 -7.99
CA SER A 231 -8.85 3.12 -7.07
C SER A 231 -8.09 3.87 -5.97
N PRO A 232 -8.42 3.69 -4.69
CA PRO A 232 -7.69 4.32 -3.59
C PRO A 232 -6.21 3.95 -3.55
N ASP A 233 -5.84 2.81 -4.14
CA ASP A 233 -4.47 2.32 -4.17
C ASP A 233 -3.63 2.87 -5.33
N SER A 234 -4.21 3.73 -6.18
CA SER A 234 -3.50 4.40 -7.26
C SER A 234 -2.71 5.64 -6.80
N PHE A 235 -3.05 6.20 -5.64
CA PHE A 235 -2.41 7.40 -5.14
C PHE A 235 -1.36 7.06 -4.10
N LYS A 236 -0.09 7.21 -4.45
CA LYS A 236 1.06 6.94 -3.59
C LYS A 236 1.99 8.14 -3.60
N ILE A 237 2.67 8.38 -2.50
CA ILE A 237 3.70 9.42 -2.39
C ILE A 237 4.90 8.83 -1.66
N VAL A 238 6.10 9.06 -2.19
CA VAL A 238 7.37 8.79 -1.52
C VAL A 238 8.32 9.95 -1.73
N ILE A 239 9.20 10.18 -0.77
CA ILE A 239 10.22 11.22 -0.83
C ILE A 239 11.56 10.62 -0.41
N PHE A 240 12.58 10.89 -1.20
CA PHE A 240 13.96 10.63 -0.86
C PHE A 240 14.80 11.86 -1.23
N GLU A 241 15.56 12.37 -0.24
CA GLU A 241 16.25 13.66 -0.37
C GLU A 241 15.28 14.76 -0.83
N ASP A 242 15.53 15.41 -1.96
CA ASP A 242 14.70 16.47 -2.53
C ASP A 242 13.78 16.01 -3.67
N LYS A 243 13.72 14.71 -3.94
CA LYS A 243 12.86 14.13 -4.97
C LYS A 243 11.57 13.61 -4.36
N LEU A 244 10.44 14.16 -4.81
CA LEU A 244 9.10 13.66 -4.51
C LEU A 244 8.59 12.89 -5.71
N VAL A 245 8.27 11.60 -5.49
CA VAL A 245 7.61 10.78 -6.50
C VAL A 245 6.18 10.50 -6.04
N PHE A 246 5.22 10.72 -6.93
CA PHE A 246 3.82 10.42 -6.66
C PHE A 246 3.11 9.85 -7.88
N SER A 247 1.99 9.20 -7.66
CA SER A 247 1.21 8.53 -8.69
C SER A 247 -0.25 8.97 -8.71
N ASN A 248 -0.94 8.73 -9.84
CA ASN A 248 -2.37 8.96 -10.00
C ASN A 248 -3.08 7.72 -10.56
N ASP A 249 -4.40 7.80 -10.70
CA ASP A 249 -5.28 6.72 -11.16
C ASP A 249 -5.30 6.52 -12.69
N PHE A 250 -4.69 7.42 -13.48
CA PHE A 250 -4.42 7.21 -14.91
C PHE A 250 -3.21 6.32 -15.19
N GLY A 251 -2.48 5.89 -14.18
CA GLY A 251 -1.25 5.12 -14.33
C GLY A 251 -0.01 5.97 -14.54
N PHE A 252 -0.09 7.29 -14.31
CA PHE A 252 1.08 8.17 -14.36
C PHE A 252 1.83 8.18 -13.04
N ILE A 253 3.15 8.27 -13.16
CA ILE A 253 4.08 8.58 -12.10
C ILE A 253 4.77 9.90 -12.44
N PHE A 254 4.89 10.75 -11.45
CA PHE A 254 5.48 12.07 -11.54
C PHE A 254 6.67 12.15 -10.59
N CYS A 255 7.74 12.83 -11.00
CA CYS A 255 8.86 13.17 -10.13
C CYS A 255 9.05 14.69 -10.09
N LEU A 256 9.03 15.24 -8.89
CA LEU A 256 9.27 16.66 -8.62
C LEU A 256 10.60 16.85 -7.89
N ASP A 257 11.35 17.87 -8.27
CA ASP A 257 12.43 18.42 -7.47
C ASP A 257 11.84 19.45 -6.49
N LEU A 258 11.87 19.13 -5.19
CA LEU A 258 11.25 19.96 -4.15
C LEU A 258 12.05 21.22 -3.79
N ASN A 259 13.34 21.25 -4.09
CA ASN A 259 14.13 22.47 -3.89
C ASN A 259 13.87 23.51 -5.00
N LYS A 260 13.65 23.04 -6.23
CA LYS A 260 13.38 23.89 -7.40
C LYS A 260 11.89 24.07 -7.68
N ASN A 261 11.01 23.30 -7.02
CA ASN A 261 9.57 23.19 -7.33
C ASN A 261 9.32 22.92 -8.82
N LEU A 262 10.08 21.98 -9.40
CA LEU A 262 10.07 21.67 -10.82
C LEU A 262 9.68 20.22 -11.07
N LEU A 263 8.77 19.98 -12.02
CA LEU A 263 8.51 18.64 -12.56
C LEU A 263 9.73 18.21 -13.38
N LEU A 264 10.38 17.12 -12.97
CA LEU A 264 11.55 16.58 -13.68
C LEU A 264 11.10 15.69 -14.83
N TRP A 265 10.19 14.76 -14.56
CA TRP A 265 9.67 13.84 -15.56
C TRP A 265 8.30 13.28 -15.15
N THR A 266 7.62 12.74 -16.13
CA THR A 266 6.41 11.93 -15.96
C THR A 266 6.46 10.72 -16.88
N ILE A 267 5.92 9.57 -16.39
CA ILE A 267 5.87 8.32 -17.13
C ILE A 267 4.50 7.67 -16.93
N ASN A 268 3.91 7.12 -18.00
CA ASN A 268 2.67 6.37 -17.91
C ASN A 268 2.97 4.86 -17.88
N ILE A 269 2.90 4.26 -16.68
CA ILE A 269 3.16 2.84 -16.47
C ILE A 269 2.00 1.97 -17.03
N ALA A 270 0.76 2.46 -17.00
CA ALA A 270 -0.37 1.71 -17.52
C ALA A 270 -0.25 1.40 -19.00
N ASN A 271 0.32 2.32 -19.79
CA ASN A 271 0.52 2.14 -21.23
C ASN A 271 1.69 1.21 -21.60
N LEU A 272 2.60 0.96 -20.67
CA LEU A 272 3.77 0.10 -20.88
C LEU A 272 3.44 -1.37 -20.66
N SER A 273 2.41 -1.65 -19.88
CA SER A 273 2.02 -3.01 -19.57
C SER A 273 1.32 -3.68 -20.75
N LYS A 274 1.87 -4.80 -21.20
CA LYS A 274 1.33 -5.60 -22.31
C LYS A 274 0.00 -6.30 -21.99
N ASN A 275 -0.42 -6.31 -20.74
CA ASN A 275 -1.60 -7.03 -20.24
C ASN A 275 -2.65 -6.03 -19.73
N SER A 276 -3.21 -5.20 -20.62
CA SER A 276 -4.36 -4.35 -20.30
C SER A 276 -5.62 -5.22 -20.14
N GLU A 277 -5.71 -5.94 -19.04
CA GLU A 277 -6.97 -6.55 -18.62
C GLU A 277 -7.91 -5.42 -18.13
N ASN A 278 -9.23 -5.62 -18.25
CA ASN A 278 -10.28 -4.70 -17.78
C ASN A 278 -10.29 -4.55 -16.24
N ARG A 279 -9.14 -4.30 -15.62
CA ARG A 279 -8.97 -4.10 -14.18
C ARG A 279 -8.67 -2.64 -13.88
N LEU A 280 -9.14 -2.17 -12.74
CA LEU A 280 -8.72 -0.88 -12.21
C LEU A 280 -7.21 -0.89 -12.00
N PHE A 281 -6.56 0.14 -12.53
CA PHE A 281 -5.13 0.30 -12.36
C PHE A 281 -4.81 0.66 -10.91
N SER A 282 -3.84 -0.01 -10.33
CA SER A 282 -3.32 0.27 -9.01
C SER A 282 -1.81 0.01 -8.95
N TYR A 283 -1.17 0.60 -7.95
CA TYR A 283 0.24 0.39 -7.67
C TYR A 283 0.42 -0.34 -6.33
N SER A 284 1.50 -1.11 -6.22
CA SER A 284 2.09 -1.39 -4.91
C SER A 284 2.62 -0.10 -4.28
N ASN A 285 3.14 -0.20 -3.06
CA ASN A 285 3.85 0.94 -2.49
C ASN A 285 5.10 1.24 -3.31
N LEU A 286 5.28 2.53 -3.64
CA LEU A 286 6.50 3.04 -4.23
C LEU A 286 7.64 2.94 -3.21
N ILE A 287 8.84 2.60 -3.65
CA ILE A 287 10.04 2.54 -2.81
C ILE A 287 11.15 3.33 -3.49
N LEU A 288 11.74 4.26 -2.77
CA LEU A 288 12.94 4.99 -3.21
C LEU A 288 14.16 4.50 -2.41
N GLU A 289 15.15 4.03 -3.12
CA GLU A 289 16.43 3.66 -2.56
C GLU A 289 17.55 4.21 -3.44
N SER A 290 18.34 5.13 -2.88
CA SER A 290 19.36 5.87 -3.62
C SER A 290 18.73 6.52 -4.88
N ASN A 291 19.30 6.31 -6.05
CA ASN A 291 18.84 6.90 -7.30
C ASN A 291 17.79 6.07 -8.04
N TYR A 292 17.11 5.14 -7.37
CA TYR A 292 16.16 4.24 -8.02
C TYR A 292 14.81 4.22 -7.35
N LEU A 293 13.77 4.23 -8.19
CA LEU A 293 12.39 3.94 -7.83
C LEU A 293 12.06 2.49 -8.16
N TYR A 294 11.47 1.78 -7.20
CA TYR A 294 10.94 0.42 -7.37
C TYR A 294 9.44 0.44 -7.14
N LEU A 295 8.70 -0.22 -8.01
CA LEU A 295 7.24 -0.34 -7.90
C LEU A 295 6.71 -1.54 -8.66
N SER A 296 5.54 -2.01 -8.25
CA SER A 296 4.74 -2.97 -9.00
C SER A 296 3.43 -2.34 -9.44
N SER A 297 2.92 -2.75 -10.58
CA SER A 297 1.58 -2.40 -11.06
C SER A 297 0.63 -3.60 -11.02
N SER A 298 -0.68 -3.35 -10.96
CA SER A 298 -1.70 -4.40 -11.04
C SER A 298 -1.72 -5.17 -12.37
N TYR A 299 -0.97 -4.71 -13.36
CA TYR A 299 -0.83 -5.34 -14.68
C TYR A 299 0.35 -6.33 -14.76
N ARG A 300 0.78 -6.86 -13.61
CA ARG A 300 1.86 -7.84 -13.49
C ARG A 300 3.21 -7.35 -13.99
N SER A 301 3.56 -6.12 -13.64
CA SER A 301 4.86 -5.56 -13.97
C SER A 301 5.51 -4.97 -12.73
N PHE A 302 6.74 -5.37 -12.47
CA PHE A 302 7.61 -4.80 -11.45
C PHE A 302 8.76 -4.05 -12.13
N PHE A 303 8.96 -2.80 -11.74
CA PHE A 303 9.89 -1.90 -12.41
C PHE A 303 11.01 -1.43 -11.49
N LYS A 304 12.18 -1.21 -12.08
CA LYS A 304 13.25 -0.36 -11.56
C LYS A 304 13.43 0.83 -12.49
N ILE A 305 13.32 2.03 -11.95
CA ILE A 305 13.34 3.28 -12.70
C ILE A 305 14.43 4.18 -12.12
N ASN A 306 15.21 4.84 -12.98
CA ASN A 306 16.16 5.85 -12.54
C ASN A 306 15.40 7.13 -12.14
N ILE A 307 15.62 7.62 -10.91
CA ILE A 307 14.88 8.76 -10.35
C ILE A 307 15.22 10.09 -11.02
N GLU A 308 16.45 10.25 -11.51
CA GLU A 308 16.87 11.49 -12.14
C GLU A 308 16.30 11.68 -13.56
N THR A 309 16.16 10.56 -14.29
CA THR A 309 15.80 10.60 -15.71
C THR A 309 14.40 10.09 -16.03
N GLY A 310 13.78 9.30 -15.12
CA GLY A 310 12.55 8.56 -15.39
C GLY A 310 12.72 7.34 -16.28
N ASN A 311 13.96 6.99 -16.68
CA ASN A 311 14.20 5.86 -17.56
C ASN A 311 13.99 4.53 -16.81
N ILE A 312 13.25 3.61 -17.43
CA ILE A 312 13.11 2.24 -16.95
C ILE A 312 14.44 1.53 -17.19
N ILE A 313 15.04 1.01 -16.11
CA ILE A 313 16.27 0.22 -16.15
C ILE A 313 15.95 -1.22 -16.53
N TRP A 314 14.92 -1.77 -15.91
CA TRP A 314 14.39 -3.10 -16.24
C TRP A 314 12.95 -3.25 -15.76
N GLU A 315 12.25 -4.21 -16.36
CA GLU A 315 10.92 -4.68 -16.02
C GLU A 315 10.95 -6.19 -15.78
N ASN A 316 10.22 -6.69 -14.78
CA ASN A 316 9.96 -8.10 -14.56
C ASN A 316 8.45 -8.36 -14.54
N ASN A 317 8.02 -9.49 -15.09
CA ASN A 317 6.62 -9.89 -15.13
C ASN A 317 6.15 -10.47 -13.79
N LEU A 318 6.02 -9.60 -12.79
CA LEU A 318 5.65 -9.94 -11.41
C LEU A 318 4.77 -8.82 -10.84
N ASP A 319 3.76 -9.18 -10.07
CA ASP A 319 2.98 -8.23 -9.29
C ASP A 319 2.97 -8.58 -7.81
N THR A 320 2.96 -7.55 -6.97
CA THR A 320 2.88 -7.68 -5.52
C THR A 320 2.02 -6.57 -4.93
N ASP A 321 1.26 -6.88 -3.89
CA ASP A 321 0.53 -5.88 -3.08
C ASP A 321 1.34 -5.45 -1.85
N HIS A 322 2.49 -6.10 -1.61
CA HIS A 322 3.35 -5.86 -0.46
C HIS A 322 4.52 -4.96 -0.81
N LEU A 323 5.05 -4.30 0.23
CA LEU A 323 6.30 -3.56 0.13
C LEU A 323 7.44 -4.55 -0.18
N ALA A 324 8.17 -4.30 -1.26
CA ALA A 324 9.36 -5.09 -1.55
C ALA A 324 10.49 -4.78 -0.57
N ILE A 325 11.32 -5.77 -0.27
CA ILE A 325 12.51 -5.61 0.56
C ILE A 325 13.72 -5.49 -0.35
N ILE A 326 14.34 -4.30 -0.33
CA ILE A 326 15.51 -4.00 -1.15
C ILE A 326 16.75 -4.30 -0.34
N SER A 327 17.62 -5.13 -0.89
CA SER A 327 18.95 -5.51 -0.34
C SER A 327 20.05 -4.95 -1.25
N PRO A 328 21.34 -5.05 -0.88
CA PRO A 328 22.44 -4.58 -1.73
C PRO A 328 22.37 -5.11 -3.16
N ASP A 329 22.19 -6.42 -3.34
CA ASP A 329 22.26 -7.09 -4.64
C ASP A 329 20.93 -7.70 -5.10
N THR A 330 19.92 -7.74 -4.23
CA THR A 330 18.66 -8.44 -4.50
C THR A 330 17.44 -7.62 -4.09
N ILE A 331 16.29 -8.01 -4.65
CA ILE A 331 14.97 -7.49 -4.28
C ILE A 331 14.07 -8.66 -3.94
N SER A 332 13.56 -8.70 -2.73
CA SER A 332 12.69 -9.77 -2.26
C SER A 332 11.25 -9.29 -2.23
N VAL A 333 10.34 -10.07 -2.82
CA VAL A 333 8.92 -9.77 -2.93
C VAL A 333 8.08 -11.00 -2.61
N ILE A 334 6.84 -10.77 -2.20
CA ILE A 334 5.79 -11.78 -2.19
C ILE A 334 4.85 -11.47 -3.33
N ASP A 335 4.73 -12.37 -4.31
CA ASP A 335 3.81 -12.16 -5.41
C ASP A 335 2.34 -12.46 -5.01
N LYS A 336 1.38 -12.04 -5.83
CA LYS A 336 -0.05 -12.26 -5.57
C LYS A 336 -0.46 -13.72 -5.54
N ASP A 337 0.30 -14.58 -6.22
CA ASP A 337 0.06 -16.02 -6.23
C ASP A 337 0.55 -16.69 -4.93
N GLY A 338 1.33 -15.98 -4.11
CA GLY A 338 1.85 -16.43 -2.82
C GLY A 338 3.22 -17.09 -2.91
N PHE A 339 4.00 -16.73 -3.92
CA PHE A 339 5.41 -17.12 -3.99
C PHE A 339 6.30 -16.07 -3.33
N PHE A 340 7.27 -16.53 -2.57
CA PHE A 340 8.42 -15.73 -2.19
C PHE A 340 9.42 -15.73 -3.35
N VAL A 341 9.65 -14.55 -3.91
CA VAL A 341 10.47 -14.35 -5.12
C VAL A 341 11.62 -13.40 -4.80
N ILE A 342 12.82 -13.75 -5.25
CA ILE A 342 13.98 -12.85 -5.17
C ILE A 342 14.45 -12.55 -6.59
N LEU A 343 14.61 -11.25 -6.86
CA LEU A 343 15.13 -10.74 -8.12
C LEU A 343 16.58 -10.28 -7.94
N ASP A 344 17.40 -10.47 -8.95
CA ASP A 344 18.68 -9.78 -9.07
C ASP A 344 18.44 -8.28 -9.26
N LYS A 345 19.00 -7.45 -8.39
CA LYS A 345 18.76 -6.00 -8.37
C LYS A 345 19.30 -5.27 -9.60
N LYS A 346 20.34 -5.83 -10.25
CA LYS A 346 21.00 -5.21 -11.41
C LYS A 346 20.16 -5.35 -12.69
N ASN A 347 19.63 -6.55 -12.94
CA ASN A 347 19.00 -6.89 -14.21
C ASN A 347 17.52 -7.31 -14.09
N GLY A 348 16.97 -7.41 -12.88
CA GLY A 348 15.57 -7.76 -12.62
C GLY A 348 15.22 -9.23 -12.84
N LYS A 349 16.19 -10.12 -13.11
CA LYS A 349 15.91 -11.55 -13.30
C LYS A 349 15.52 -12.22 -11.99
N THR A 350 14.59 -13.16 -12.06
CA THR A 350 14.27 -14.02 -10.93
C THR A 350 15.41 -14.97 -10.66
N VAL A 351 15.97 -14.96 -9.45
CA VAL A 351 17.09 -15.84 -9.01
C VAL A 351 16.65 -16.82 -7.93
N TYR A 352 15.52 -16.59 -7.29
CA TYR A 352 14.92 -17.51 -6.31
C TYR A 352 13.41 -17.44 -6.37
N LYS A 353 12.73 -18.59 -6.27
CA LYS A 353 11.27 -18.68 -6.20
C LYS A 353 10.84 -19.86 -5.35
N LYS A 354 9.94 -19.61 -4.37
CA LYS A 354 9.42 -20.63 -3.45
C LYS A 354 7.96 -20.38 -3.16
N ASP A 355 7.13 -21.41 -3.33
CA ASP A 355 5.74 -21.38 -2.86
C ASP A 355 5.72 -21.43 -1.33
N ILE A 356 5.27 -20.32 -0.71
CA ILE A 356 5.24 -20.19 0.76
C ILE A 356 3.90 -20.61 1.37
N LYS A 357 2.87 -20.87 0.56
CA LYS A 357 1.60 -21.42 1.05
C LYS A 357 1.65 -22.93 1.13
N LYS A 358 2.35 -23.58 0.21
CA LYS A 358 2.47 -25.03 0.13
C LYS A 358 3.23 -25.58 1.34
N GLY A 359 2.56 -26.40 2.14
CA GLY A 359 3.15 -27.05 3.32
C GLY A 359 3.11 -26.24 4.62
N PHE A 360 2.77 -24.94 4.58
CA PHE A 360 2.72 -24.08 5.78
C PHE A 360 1.29 -23.67 6.15
N VAL A 361 0.37 -23.68 5.20
CA VAL A 361 -1.03 -23.29 5.40
C VAL A 361 -1.91 -24.51 5.15
N LYS A 362 -2.57 -25.01 6.20
CA LYS A 362 -3.61 -26.05 6.06
C LYS A 362 -4.83 -25.39 5.42
N ASN A 363 -5.35 -25.96 4.33
CA ASN A 363 -6.44 -25.40 3.51
C ASN A 363 -6.04 -24.06 2.90
N ASN A 364 -5.36 -24.10 1.76
CA ASN A 364 -4.81 -22.93 1.04
C ASN A 364 -5.86 -21.94 0.53
N ASP A 365 -7.15 -22.28 0.59
CA ASP A 365 -8.23 -21.46 0.03
C ASP A 365 -8.54 -20.30 0.99
N GLY A 366 -8.29 -19.08 0.52
CA GLY A 366 -8.69 -17.84 1.16
C GLY A 366 -7.73 -17.25 2.20
N VAL A 367 -6.57 -17.85 2.46
CA VAL A 367 -5.59 -17.27 3.40
C VAL A 367 -4.75 -16.22 2.69
N LEU A 368 -4.81 -14.99 3.20
CA LEU A 368 -4.13 -13.84 2.63
C LEU A 368 -2.85 -13.50 3.41
N ILE A 369 -1.84 -13.02 2.69
CA ILE A 369 -0.66 -12.45 3.31
C ILE A 369 -1.02 -11.04 3.78
N ASN A 370 -0.71 -10.74 5.03
CA ASN A 370 -1.04 -9.46 5.63
C ASN A 370 0.16 -8.50 5.68
N ASN A 371 1.32 -9.00 6.07
CA ASN A 371 2.54 -8.21 6.19
C ASN A 371 3.76 -9.00 5.73
N PHE A 372 4.70 -8.27 5.10
CA PHE A 372 6.02 -8.77 4.72
C PHE A 372 7.06 -7.74 5.14
N PHE A 373 8.05 -8.15 5.93
CA PHE A 373 9.08 -7.26 6.48
C PHE A 373 10.35 -8.03 6.82
N ILE A 374 11.43 -7.29 7.11
CA ILE A 374 12.74 -7.84 7.46
C ILE A 374 13.12 -7.41 8.89
N GLY A 375 13.79 -8.30 9.60
CA GLY A 375 14.41 -8.03 10.90
C GLY A 375 15.49 -9.05 11.22
N SER A 376 16.65 -8.57 11.68
CA SER A 376 17.81 -9.39 12.05
C SER A 376 18.14 -10.47 11.02
N ASN A 377 18.29 -10.07 9.74
CA ASN A 377 18.61 -10.92 8.58
C ASN A 377 17.56 -12.01 8.28
N ARG A 378 16.32 -11.85 8.75
CA ARG A 378 15.23 -12.80 8.47
C ARG A 378 14.07 -12.11 7.80
N PHE A 379 13.53 -12.73 6.77
CA PHE A 379 12.27 -12.35 6.18
C PHE A 379 11.12 -12.87 7.03
N ASN A 380 10.14 -12.02 7.30
CA ASN A 380 8.99 -12.35 8.13
C ASN A 380 7.72 -12.13 7.31
N ILE A 381 6.92 -13.17 7.14
CA ILE A 381 5.70 -13.19 6.36
C ILE A 381 4.55 -13.53 7.29
N ILE A 382 3.62 -12.61 7.49
CA ILE A 382 2.48 -12.79 8.36
C ILE A 382 1.22 -12.97 7.52
N PHE A 383 0.48 -14.04 7.83
CA PHE A 383 -0.81 -14.33 7.23
C PHE A 383 -1.95 -13.77 8.08
N ASP A 384 -3.10 -13.52 7.46
CA ASP A 384 -4.32 -13.04 8.12
C ASP A 384 -4.85 -14.02 9.18
N ASN A 385 -4.59 -15.31 9.01
CA ASN A 385 -4.93 -16.35 10.00
C ASN A 385 -4.00 -16.34 11.23
N GLY A 386 -2.98 -15.47 11.28
CA GLY A 386 -2.02 -15.30 12.37
C GLY A 386 -0.86 -16.29 12.38
N ASN A 387 -0.62 -16.98 11.29
CA ASN A 387 0.64 -17.68 11.08
C ASN A 387 1.72 -16.67 10.67
N LEU A 388 2.94 -16.89 11.12
CA LEU A 388 4.13 -16.15 10.73
C LEU A 388 5.16 -17.16 10.21
N ILE A 389 5.61 -16.98 8.99
CA ILE A 389 6.74 -17.72 8.43
C ILE A 389 7.98 -16.84 8.52
N GLN A 390 9.03 -17.35 9.12
CA GLN A 390 10.37 -16.79 9.05
C GLN A 390 11.22 -17.55 8.05
N ILE A 391 11.94 -16.82 7.23
CA ILE A 391 12.94 -17.36 6.30
C ILE A 391 14.30 -16.78 6.69
N ASP A 392 15.28 -17.65 6.96
CA ASP A 392 16.63 -17.21 7.26
C ASP A 392 17.30 -16.69 5.98
N GLY A 393 17.71 -15.43 5.97
CA GLY A 393 18.38 -14.86 4.81
C GLY A 393 19.77 -15.41 4.54
N ASN A 394 20.42 -16.03 5.53
CA ASN A 394 21.71 -16.72 5.34
C ASN A 394 21.52 -18.14 4.80
N ASN A 395 20.31 -18.70 4.88
CA ASN A 395 19.95 -20.00 4.30
C ASN A 395 18.47 -19.99 3.93
N LEU A 396 18.18 -19.68 2.68
CA LEU A 396 16.82 -19.56 2.13
C LEU A 396 16.00 -20.86 2.15
N ASN A 397 16.60 -21.99 2.52
CA ASN A 397 15.90 -23.25 2.73
C ASN A 397 15.45 -23.46 4.18
N ASN A 398 15.87 -22.59 5.10
CA ASN A 398 15.51 -22.66 6.51
C ASN A 398 14.24 -21.83 6.78
N PHE A 399 13.12 -22.51 6.99
CA PHE A 399 11.81 -21.94 7.25
C PHE A 399 11.35 -22.32 8.65
N VAL A 400 10.89 -21.34 9.43
CA VAL A 400 10.31 -21.57 10.75
C VAL A 400 8.89 -21.01 10.78
N LEU A 401 7.93 -21.82 11.26
CA LEU A 401 6.53 -21.44 11.42
C LEU A 401 6.24 -21.09 12.87
N HIS A 402 5.70 -19.90 13.09
CA HIS A 402 5.19 -19.43 14.39
C HIS A 402 3.69 -19.17 14.31
N LYS A 403 3.00 -19.29 15.44
CA LYS A 403 1.61 -18.90 15.60
C LYS A 403 1.55 -17.68 16.50
N ILE A 404 1.17 -16.52 15.94
CA ILE A 404 1.19 -15.27 16.71
C ILE A 404 -0.21 -14.81 17.15
N THR A 405 -1.12 -14.53 16.23
CA THR A 405 -2.49 -14.08 16.54
C THR A 405 -3.36 -14.27 15.33
N LYS A 406 -4.63 -13.86 15.40
CA LYS A 406 -5.55 -13.89 14.25
C LYS A 406 -5.85 -12.46 13.79
N ASN A 407 -6.05 -12.30 12.47
CA ASN A 407 -6.68 -11.13 11.87
C ASN A 407 -6.01 -9.79 12.23
N ILE A 408 -4.76 -9.62 11.80
CA ILE A 408 -4.05 -8.34 11.93
C ILE A 408 -4.67 -7.31 10.97
N ILE A 409 -4.98 -6.13 11.48
CA ILE A 409 -5.65 -5.06 10.73
C ILE A 409 -4.81 -3.78 10.58
N SER A 410 -3.53 -3.82 10.97
CA SER A 410 -2.60 -2.70 10.85
C SER A 410 -1.35 -3.08 10.09
N ASN A 411 -0.54 -2.07 9.72
CA ASN A 411 0.86 -2.31 9.41
C ASN A 411 1.59 -2.82 10.68
N ILE A 412 2.75 -3.43 10.45
CA ILE A 412 3.69 -3.81 11.50
C ILE A 412 4.62 -2.63 11.76
N VAL A 413 4.94 -2.38 13.03
CA VAL A 413 6.00 -1.47 13.46
C VAL A 413 6.90 -2.18 14.46
N ILE A 414 8.19 -1.84 14.42
CA ILE A 414 9.20 -2.47 15.26
C ILE A 414 9.84 -1.39 16.14
N ASN A 415 10.02 -1.70 17.40
CA ASN A 415 10.74 -0.86 18.35
C ASN A 415 11.27 -1.73 19.51
N ASP A 416 12.49 -1.46 20.00
CA ASP A 416 13.14 -2.19 21.08
C ASP A 416 13.05 -3.72 20.91
N ASN A 417 13.40 -4.22 19.72
CA ASN A 417 13.40 -5.64 19.38
C ASN A 417 12.03 -6.33 19.46
N LYS A 418 10.93 -5.56 19.47
CA LYS A 418 9.55 -6.05 19.52
C LYS A 418 8.77 -5.61 18.31
N ILE A 419 7.84 -6.45 17.91
CA ILE A 419 6.83 -6.13 16.88
C ILE A 419 5.57 -5.62 17.58
N PHE A 420 4.98 -4.55 17.03
CA PHE A 420 3.69 -4.03 17.46
C PHE A 420 2.71 -4.02 16.29
N PHE A 421 1.47 -4.38 16.57
CA PHE A 421 0.37 -4.34 15.60
C PHE A 421 -1.00 -4.33 16.30
N ILE A 422 -2.06 -4.06 15.55
CA ILE A 422 -3.45 -4.10 16.00
C ILE A 422 -4.14 -5.29 15.35
N ASP A 423 -4.87 -6.07 16.13
CA ASP A 423 -5.71 -7.15 15.64
C ASP A 423 -7.18 -6.73 15.45
N GLN A 424 -7.98 -7.63 14.87
CA GLN A 424 -9.39 -7.36 14.56
C GLN A 424 -10.26 -7.16 15.80
N SER A 425 -9.84 -7.66 16.96
CA SER A 425 -10.54 -7.40 18.24
C SER A 425 -10.32 -5.98 18.76
N GLY A 426 -9.37 -5.26 18.17
CA GLY A 426 -8.97 -3.93 18.59
C GLY A 426 -7.91 -3.94 19.69
N GLU A 427 -7.27 -5.08 19.91
CA GLU A 427 -6.16 -5.19 20.85
C GLU A 427 -4.86 -4.76 20.19
N VAL A 428 -4.08 -3.95 20.92
CA VAL A 428 -2.69 -3.70 20.55
C VAL A 428 -1.84 -4.84 21.09
N ASN A 429 -1.09 -5.44 20.22
CA ASN A 429 -0.25 -6.59 20.52
C ASN A 429 1.21 -6.18 20.44
N SER A 430 2.04 -6.71 21.34
CA SER A 430 3.50 -6.72 21.18
C SER A 430 4.02 -8.14 21.25
N ILE A 431 4.95 -8.48 20.37
CA ILE A 431 5.60 -9.79 20.31
C ILE A 431 7.10 -9.61 20.40
N GLN A 432 7.70 -10.46 21.23
CA GLN A 432 9.14 -10.51 21.47
C GLN A 432 9.66 -11.93 21.31
#